data_1aaeb2ac23089fa09946effd0f8a3ebe
#
_entry.id   1aaeb2ac23089fa09946effd0f8a3ebe
#
_cell.length_a   1.000
_cell.length_b   1.000
_cell.length_c   1.000
_cell.angle_alpha   90.00
_cell.angle_beta   90.00
_cell.angle_gamma   90.00
#
_symmetry.space_group_name_H-M   'P 1'
#
loop_
_entity.id
_entity.type
_entity.pdbx_description
1 polymer ?
#
loop_
_entity_poly.entity_id
_entity_poly.type
_entity_poly.pdbx_seq_one_letter_code
_entity_poly.pdbx_strand_id
1 'polypeptide(L)'
;MGRGGRSRSGAGASRATPATLRDPDRHFTIVTTASLPWMTGTSVNPLLRAAYMANRGDECGVTLLVPWLAPCDQKLVHPNAMFQTPEEQQQYIRSWLAGRVDFDPKFEIHFYPGRYAIDKGSIVPVGDITDYVPDNEADVAVLEEPEHLTWFHHGKRWTHKFQHVVGIIHTNYLEYARREKDGDKKEVLLRGVNAFVARAHCHKIIKL
;
A
#
# COMPACT_ATOMS: atom_id res chain seq x y z
N MET A 1 -70.55 1.92 4.21
CA MET A 1 -69.69 2.61 3.27
C MET A 1 -68.60 3.31 4.06
N GLY A 2 -67.41 2.69 4.18
CA GLY A 2 -66.26 3.22 4.91
C GLY A 2 -65.08 3.32 3.96
N ARG A 3 -64.62 4.51 3.67
CA ARG A 3 -63.41 4.78 2.83
C ARG A 3 -62.18 4.69 3.71
N GLY A 4 -61.36 3.65 3.50
CA GLY A 4 -60.02 3.54 4.08
C GLY A 4 -59.04 4.48 3.45
N GLY A 5 -58.50 5.43 4.23
CA GLY A 5 -57.38 6.27 3.87
C GLY A 5 -56.08 5.50 3.91
N ARG A 6 -55.39 5.36 2.78
CA ARG A 6 -54.02 4.87 2.69
C ARG A 6 -53.06 6.01 3.03
N SER A 7 -52.50 5.97 4.21
CA SER A 7 -51.34 6.79 4.57
C SER A 7 -50.14 6.26 3.82
N ARG A 8 -49.59 7.04 2.91
CA ARG A 8 -48.29 6.85 2.29
C ARG A 8 -47.22 7.43 3.23
N SER A 9 -46.60 6.55 4.02
CA SER A 9 -45.33 6.92 4.69
C SER A 9 -44.24 7.01 3.63
N GLY A 10 -43.91 8.22 3.24
CA GLY A 10 -42.72 8.47 2.46
C GLY A 10 -41.49 8.28 3.35
N ALA A 11 -40.83 7.11 3.23
CA ALA A 11 -39.50 6.92 3.75
C ALA A 11 -38.57 7.81 2.91
N GLY A 12 -38.18 8.95 3.47
CA GLY A 12 -37.10 9.77 2.93
C GLY A 12 -35.82 8.96 2.94
N ALA A 13 -35.37 8.54 1.75
CA ALA A 13 -34.04 7.99 1.58
C ALA A 13 -33.04 9.06 2.03
N SER A 14 -32.46 8.90 3.20
CA SER A 14 -31.31 9.67 3.66
C SER A 14 -30.25 9.49 2.61
N ARG A 15 -29.94 10.55 1.89
CA ARG A 15 -28.79 10.60 0.97
C ARG A 15 -27.57 10.47 1.85
N ALA A 16 -26.96 9.28 1.91
CA ALA A 16 -25.72 9.05 2.61
C ALA A 16 -24.70 10.09 2.12
N THR A 17 -24.14 10.86 3.05
CA THR A 17 -23.05 11.80 2.76
C THR A 17 -21.90 10.99 2.16
N PRO A 18 -21.26 11.43 1.06
CA PRO A 18 -20.12 10.70 0.52
C PRO A 18 -19.06 10.52 1.59
N ALA A 19 -18.63 9.28 1.79
CA ALA A 19 -17.58 8.94 2.75
C ALA A 19 -16.29 9.71 2.42
N THR A 20 -15.66 10.32 3.41
CA THR A 20 -14.41 11.08 3.26
C THR A 20 -13.24 10.38 3.96
N LEU A 21 -12.01 10.66 3.56
CA LEU A 21 -10.81 10.14 4.24
C LEU A 21 -10.63 10.69 5.66
N ARG A 22 -11.48 11.63 6.08
CA ARG A 22 -11.46 12.24 7.42
C ARG A 22 -12.50 11.65 8.36
N ASP A 23 -13.35 10.78 7.85
CA ASP A 23 -14.35 10.13 8.69
C ASP A 23 -13.62 9.28 9.75
N PRO A 24 -14.15 9.16 10.98
CA PRO A 24 -13.62 8.25 11.98
C PRO A 24 -13.78 6.79 11.52
N ASP A 25 -13.16 5.87 12.20
CA ASP A 25 -13.25 4.41 11.98
C ASP A 25 -12.74 3.94 10.60
N ARG A 26 -11.91 4.75 9.93
CA ARG A 26 -11.26 4.34 8.68
C ARG A 26 -10.20 3.27 8.92
N HIS A 27 -10.05 2.37 7.95
CA HIS A 27 -8.94 1.43 7.92
C HIS A 27 -7.97 1.76 6.76
N PHE A 28 -6.71 2.01 7.10
CA PHE A 28 -5.66 2.32 6.13
C PHE A 28 -4.73 1.13 5.93
N THR A 29 -4.71 0.56 4.74
CA THR A 29 -3.75 -0.47 4.35
C THR A 29 -2.64 0.16 3.53
N ILE A 30 -1.44 0.24 4.11
CA ILE A 30 -0.23 0.76 3.47
C ILE A 30 0.49 -0.40 2.82
N VAL A 31 0.63 -0.38 1.50
CA VAL A 31 1.24 -1.46 0.72
C VAL A 31 2.57 -1.00 0.15
N THR A 32 3.62 -1.77 0.38
CA THR A 32 4.97 -1.43 -0.09
C THR A 32 5.66 -2.60 -0.78
N THR A 33 6.66 -2.29 -1.62
CA THR A 33 7.45 -3.28 -2.38
C THR A 33 8.69 -3.76 -1.64
N ALA A 34 8.99 -3.20 -0.47
CA ALA A 34 10.17 -3.55 0.31
C ALA A 34 9.88 -3.59 1.81
N SER A 35 10.68 -4.33 2.54
CA SER A 35 10.60 -4.42 4.00
C SER A 35 11.99 -4.46 4.62
N LEU A 36 12.09 -4.05 5.89
CA LEU A 36 13.30 -4.25 6.67
C LEU A 36 13.65 -5.74 6.77
N PRO A 37 14.93 -6.07 6.76
CA PRO A 37 16.12 -5.23 6.95
C PRO A 37 16.67 -4.57 5.68
N TRP A 38 16.01 -4.71 4.54
CA TRP A 38 16.43 -4.01 3.33
C TRP A 38 16.16 -2.52 3.48
N MET A 39 17.23 -1.75 3.78
CA MET A 39 17.18 -0.32 4.12
C MET A 39 17.03 0.54 2.86
N THR A 40 15.80 0.65 2.36
CA THR A 40 15.43 1.50 1.22
C THR A 40 14.36 2.51 1.63
N GLY A 41 14.15 3.54 0.82
CA GLY A 41 13.05 4.49 1.04
C GLY A 41 11.68 3.82 1.07
N THR A 42 11.49 2.79 0.24
CA THR A 42 10.26 2.00 0.13
C THR A 42 10.05 1.02 1.28
N SER A 43 11.03 0.81 2.15
CA SER A 43 10.87 0.03 3.39
C SER A 43 10.68 0.93 4.62
N VAL A 44 11.46 2.01 4.70
CA VAL A 44 11.49 2.89 5.88
C VAL A 44 10.32 3.86 5.90
N ASN A 45 10.04 4.55 4.79
CA ASN A 45 8.99 5.56 4.73
C ASN A 45 7.59 4.99 4.98
N PRO A 46 7.19 3.84 4.38
CA PRO A 46 5.91 3.21 4.68
C PRO A 46 5.78 2.77 6.14
N LEU A 47 6.85 2.23 6.72
CA LEU A 47 6.87 1.83 8.12
C LEU A 47 6.65 3.02 9.06
N LEU A 48 7.38 4.12 8.86
CA LEU A 48 7.18 5.34 9.63
C LEU A 48 5.79 5.94 9.39
N ARG A 49 5.30 5.92 8.16
CA ARG A 49 3.93 6.35 7.85
C ARG A 49 2.89 5.55 8.62
N ALA A 50 3.01 4.23 8.65
CA ALA A 50 2.12 3.37 9.42
C ALA A 50 2.15 3.73 10.91
N ALA A 51 3.36 3.89 11.48
CA ALA A 51 3.53 4.26 12.87
C ALA A 51 2.87 5.60 13.22
N TYR A 52 3.14 6.65 12.44
CA TYR A 52 2.59 7.98 12.68
C TYR A 52 1.09 8.07 12.38
N MET A 53 0.58 7.35 11.39
CA MET A 53 -0.86 7.29 11.13
C MET A 53 -1.60 6.60 12.27
N ALA A 54 -1.06 5.51 12.82
CA ALA A 54 -1.64 4.81 13.96
C ALA A 54 -1.60 5.63 15.27
N ASN A 55 -0.75 6.67 15.35
CA ASN A 55 -0.61 7.54 16.51
C ASN A 55 -1.41 8.86 16.41
N ARG A 56 -2.28 9.00 15.39
CA ARG A 56 -3.03 10.26 15.17
C ARG A 56 -4.10 10.56 16.22
N GLY A 57 -4.45 9.59 17.07
CA GLY A 57 -5.52 9.73 18.06
C GLY A 57 -6.95 9.54 17.51
N ASP A 58 -7.11 9.36 16.22
CA ASP A 58 -8.35 8.92 15.59
C ASP A 58 -8.45 7.40 15.79
N GLU A 59 -9.64 6.84 15.99
CA GLU A 59 -9.84 5.38 16.12
C GLU A 59 -9.68 4.64 14.79
N CYS A 60 -8.69 5.04 13.97
CA CYS A 60 -8.45 4.43 12.67
C CYS A 60 -7.57 3.17 12.80
N GLY A 61 -7.98 2.10 12.11
CA GLY A 61 -7.15 0.91 11.91
C GLY A 61 -6.02 1.19 10.90
N VAL A 62 -4.84 0.65 11.16
CA VAL A 62 -3.71 0.74 10.22
C VAL A 62 -3.07 -0.62 10.05
N THR A 63 -2.93 -1.04 8.79
CA THR A 63 -2.19 -2.25 8.41
C THR A 63 -1.05 -1.89 7.47
N LEU A 64 0.16 -2.35 7.76
CA LEU A 64 1.31 -2.31 6.87
C LEU A 64 1.46 -3.66 6.17
N LEU A 65 1.29 -3.69 4.86
CA LEU A 65 1.38 -4.90 4.03
C LEU A 65 2.72 -4.92 3.30
N VAL A 66 3.58 -5.88 3.65
CA VAL A 66 4.98 -5.98 3.20
C VAL A 66 5.26 -7.32 2.49
N PRO A 67 6.27 -7.38 1.61
CA PRO A 67 6.64 -8.64 0.97
C PRO A 67 7.34 -9.59 1.94
N TRP A 68 6.93 -10.87 1.90
CA TRP A 68 7.65 -12.00 2.47
C TRP A 68 8.49 -12.69 1.40
N LEU A 69 9.77 -12.89 1.66
CA LEU A 69 10.71 -13.49 0.73
C LEU A 69 11.11 -14.90 1.16
N ALA A 70 11.24 -15.79 0.19
CA ALA A 70 11.85 -17.09 0.43
C ALA A 70 13.31 -16.94 0.90
N PRO A 71 13.87 -17.92 1.66
CA PRO A 71 15.24 -17.81 2.18
C PRO A 71 16.33 -17.56 1.13
N CYS A 72 16.16 -18.08 -0.09
CA CYS A 72 17.09 -17.82 -1.20
C CYS A 72 17.09 -16.34 -1.62
N ASP A 73 15.93 -15.70 -1.65
CA ASP A 73 15.79 -14.30 -2.00
C ASP A 73 16.22 -13.37 -0.85
N GLN A 74 15.94 -13.78 0.39
CA GLN A 74 16.40 -13.04 1.57
C GLN A 74 17.93 -12.88 1.58
N LYS A 75 18.68 -13.91 1.19
CA LYS A 75 20.15 -13.88 1.09
C LYS A 75 20.67 -12.79 0.14
N LEU A 76 19.87 -12.43 -0.86
CA LEU A 76 20.27 -11.44 -1.87
C LEU A 76 20.02 -10.00 -1.43
N VAL A 77 19.03 -9.78 -0.57
CA VAL A 77 18.57 -8.43 -0.22
C VAL A 77 18.65 -8.08 1.26
N HIS A 78 18.71 -9.08 2.14
CA HIS A 78 18.79 -8.85 3.58
C HIS A 78 20.24 -8.93 4.07
N PRO A 79 20.88 -7.80 4.36
CA PRO A 79 22.22 -7.81 4.91
C PRO A 79 22.19 -8.33 6.35
N ASN A 80 22.91 -9.41 6.60
CA ASN A 80 23.15 -9.94 7.96
C ASN A 80 21.90 -10.38 8.76
N ALA A 81 20.76 -10.58 8.11
CA ALA A 81 19.55 -11.08 8.76
C ALA A 81 18.83 -12.10 7.87
N MET A 82 18.40 -13.19 8.49
CA MET A 82 17.58 -14.22 7.85
C MET A 82 16.45 -14.59 8.79
N PHE A 83 15.25 -14.67 8.27
CA PHE A 83 14.05 -15.00 9.02
C PHE A 83 13.48 -16.32 8.53
N GLN A 84 13.09 -17.17 9.46
CA GLN A 84 12.45 -18.46 9.16
C GLN A 84 10.93 -18.28 9.03
N THR A 85 10.37 -17.30 9.74
CA THR A 85 8.93 -17.02 9.74
C THR A 85 8.65 -15.53 9.61
N PRO A 86 7.45 -15.16 9.13
CA PRO A 86 7.00 -13.77 9.08
C PRO A 86 7.00 -13.09 10.46
N GLU A 87 6.71 -13.85 11.53
CA GLU A 87 6.66 -13.34 12.91
C GLU A 87 8.05 -12.90 13.38
N GLU A 88 9.11 -13.61 13.01
CA GLU A 88 10.50 -13.20 13.31
C GLU A 88 10.84 -11.88 12.62
N GLN A 89 10.46 -11.73 11.35
CA GLN A 89 10.66 -10.47 10.62
C GLN A 89 9.82 -9.34 11.21
N GLN A 90 8.59 -9.62 11.61
CA GLN A 90 7.72 -8.65 12.30
C GLN A 90 8.36 -8.17 13.60
N GLN A 91 8.92 -9.06 14.42
CA GLN A 91 9.63 -8.70 15.66
C GLN A 91 10.82 -7.80 15.37
N TYR A 92 11.58 -8.10 14.32
CA TYR A 92 12.70 -7.27 13.88
C TYR A 92 12.23 -5.87 13.49
N ILE A 93 11.17 -5.76 12.69
CA ILE A 93 10.58 -4.47 12.27
C ILE A 93 10.14 -3.66 13.48
N ARG A 94 9.44 -4.29 14.43
CA ARG A 94 8.98 -3.65 15.67
C ARG A 94 10.14 -3.17 16.54
N SER A 95 11.16 -3.99 16.72
CA SER A 95 12.37 -3.64 17.50
C SER A 95 13.13 -2.47 16.85
N TRP A 96 13.24 -2.48 15.52
CA TRP A 96 13.87 -1.38 14.78
C TRP A 96 13.10 -0.08 14.95
N LEU A 97 11.77 -0.14 14.90
CA LEU A 97 10.89 1.02 15.04
C LEU A 97 10.94 1.59 16.47
N ALA A 98 10.91 0.75 17.50
CA ALA A 98 10.96 1.16 18.90
C ALA A 98 12.17 2.02 19.27
N GLY A 99 13.29 1.86 18.55
CA GLY A 99 14.47 2.72 18.72
C GLY A 99 14.40 4.06 17.98
N ARG A 100 13.29 4.39 17.30
CA ARG A 100 13.17 5.55 16.40
C ARG A 100 11.94 6.42 16.60
N VAL A 101 10.98 5.93 17.34
CA VAL A 101 9.78 6.68 17.75
C VAL A 101 9.68 6.66 19.26
N ASP A 102 9.12 7.70 19.85
CA ASP A 102 8.97 7.91 21.31
C ASP A 102 7.57 7.52 21.81
N PHE A 103 6.81 6.80 20.99
CA PHE A 103 5.47 6.29 21.27
C PHE A 103 5.35 4.81 20.87
N ASP A 104 4.33 4.12 21.37
CA ASP A 104 4.01 2.72 21.01
C ASP A 104 2.97 2.69 19.89
N PRO A 105 3.40 2.56 18.60
CA PRO A 105 2.48 2.60 17.48
C PRO A 105 1.72 1.27 17.34
N LYS A 106 0.39 1.36 17.36
CA LYS A 106 -0.50 0.20 17.29
C LYS A 106 -1.04 0.04 15.87
N PHE A 107 -0.33 -0.70 15.04
CA PHE A 107 -0.76 -1.09 13.69
C PHE A 107 -0.44 -2.57 13.44
N GLU A 108 -1.15 -3.18 12.50
CA GLU A 108 -0.90 -4.57 12.10
C GLU A 108 0.18 -4.63 11.01
N ILE A 109 0.91 -5.74 10.96
CA ILE A 109 1.87 -6.03 9.89
C ILE A 109 1.44 -7.35 9.24
N HIS A 110 1.06 -7.26 7.98
CA HIS A 110 0.70 -8.43 7.18
C HIS A 110 1.75 -8.65 6.09
N PHE A 111 1.85 -9.90 5.63
CA PHE A 111 2.82 -10.30 4.64
C PHE A 111 2.13 -10.85 3.39
N TYR A 112 2.62 -10.46 2.22
CA TYR A 112 2.25 -11.06 0.95
C TYR A 112 3.48 -11.75 0.31
N PRO A 113 3.32 -12.84 -0.47
CA PRO A 113 4.44 -13.49 -1.13
C PRO A 113 5.14 -12.57 -2.12
N GLY A 114 6.44 -12.41 -1.97
CA GLY A 114 7.31 -11.70 -2.88
C GLY A 114 8.47 -12.57 -3.36
N ARG A 115 9.10 -12.17 -4.46
CA ARG A 115 10.37 -12.74 -4.94
C ARG A 115 11.31 -11.63 -5.37
N TYR A 116 12.59 -11.83 -5.24
CA TYR A 116 13.57 -10.88 -5.75
C TYR A 116 13.87 -11.15 -7.22
N ALA A 117 13.60 -10.17 -8.08
CA ALA A 117 13.91 -10.21 -9.50
C ALA A 117 15.29 -9.57 -9.72
N ILE A 118 16.33 -10.40 -9.90
CA ILE A 118 17.73 -9.97 -10.04
C ILE A 118 17.90 -9.03 -11.25
N ASP A 119 17.23 -9.35 -12.36
CA ASP A 119 17.25 -8.56 -13.59
C ASP A 119 16.65 -7.16 -13.44
N LYS A 120 15.85 -6.94 -12.41
CA LYS A 120 15.19 -5.68 -12.09
C LYS A 120 15.76 -5.00 -10.86
N GLY A 121 16.57 -5.70 -10.06
CA GLY A 121 17.07 -5.22 -8.78
C GLY A 121 15.95 -4.92 -7.78
N SER A 122 14.83 -5.65 -7.83
CA SER A 122 13.57 -5.27 -7.18
C SER A 122 12.79 -6.48 -6.68
N ILE A 123 12.03 -6.29 -5.61
CA ILE A 123 11.07 -7.29 -5.14
C ILE A 123 9.78 -7.13 -5.95
N VAL A 124 9.31 -8.23 -6.50
CA VAL A 124 8.03 -8.28 -7.23
C VAL A 124 7.05 -9.21 -6.51
N PRO A 125 5.75 -8.87 -6.52
CA PRO A 125 4.74 -9.71 -5.89
C PRO A 125 4.56 -11.05 -6.61
N VAL A 126 4.11 -12.05 -5.86
CA VAL A 126 3.70 -13.35 -6.38
C VAL A 126 2.20 -13.50 -6.16
N GLY A 127 1.43 -13.55 -7.24
CA GLY A 127 -0.03 -13.66 -7.19
C GLY A 127 -0.74 -12.33 -6.94
N ASP A 128 -1.96 -12.42 -6.42
CA ASP A 128 -2.80 -11.25 -6.10
C ASP A 128 -2.52 -10.75 -4.67
N ILE A 129 -1.90 -9.60 -4.55
CA ILE A 129 -1.63 -8.98 -3.23
C ILE A 129 -2.94 -8.70 -2.48
N THR A 130 -4.02 -8.37 -3.19
CA THR A 130 -5.29 -7.99 -2.56
C THR A 130 -5.96 -9.13 -1.80
N ASP A 131 -5.59 -10.38 -2.06
CA ASP A 131 -6.08 -11.55 -1.33
C ASP A 131 -5.55 -11.61 0.12
N TYR A 132 -4.47 -10.87 0.42
CA TYR A 132 -3.89 -10.77 1.76
C TYR A 132 -4.47 -9.63 2.60
N VAL A 133 -5.51 -8.96 2.09
CA VAL A 133 -6.26 -7.93 2.80
C VAL A 133 -7.68 -8.43 3.04
N PRO A 134 -8.12 -8.58 4.29
CA PRO A 134 -9.50 -8.90 4.61
C PRO A 134 -10.50 -7.88 4.04
N ASP A 135 -11.67 -8.32 3.62
CA ASP A 135 -12.66 -7.44 2.98
C ASP A 135 -13.15 -6.32 3.91
N ASN A 136 -13.21 -6.58 5.20
CA ASN A 136 -13.56 -5.58 6.22
C ASN A 136 -12.47 -4.53 6.49
N GLU A 137 -11.24 -4.76 6.02
CA GLU A 137 -10.11 -3.82 6.09
C GLU A 137 -9.85 -3.12 4.74
N ALA A 138 -10.59 -3.47 3.70
CA ALA A 138 -10.40 -2.95 2.35
C ALA A 138 -11.07 -1.58 2.15
N ASP A 139 -10.76 -0.62 3.01
CA ASP A 139 -11.32 0.73 2.98
C ASP A 139 -10.41 1.71 2.22
N VAL A 140 -9.23 2.01 2.75
CA VAL A 140 -8.27 2.93 2.12
C VAL A 140 -6.94 2.23 1.84
N ALA A 141 -6.57 2.08 0.58
CA ALA A 141 -5.22 1.65 0.20
C ALA A 141 -4.29 2.84 0.03
N VAL A 142 -3.11 2.78 0.64
CA VAL A 142 -1.99 3.68 0.38
C VAL A 142 -0.90 2.87 -0.31
N LEU A 143 -0.75 3.05 -1.62
CA LEU A 143 0.22 2.32 -2.43
C LEU A 143 1.52 3.11 -2.50
N GLU A 144 2.57 2.57 -1.90
CA GLU A 144 3.92 3.13 -2.00
C GLU A 144 4.55 2.64 -3.31
N GLU A 145 4.82 3.59 -4.22
CA GLU A 145 5.22 3.33 -5.60
C GLU A 145 4.17 2.51 -6.39
N PRO A 146 2.97 3.07 -6.62
CA PRO A 146 1.86 2.37 -7.25
C PRO A 146 2.20 1.82 -8.64
N GLU A 147 3.09 2.47 -9.39
CA GLU A 147 3.58 2.01 -10.68
C GLU A 147 4.29 0.66 -10.56
N HIS A 148 5.16 0.50 -9.55
CA HIS A 148 5.91 -0.74 -9.34
C HIS A 148 4.98 -1.86 -8.85
N LEU A 149 4.14 -1.57 -7.86
CA LEU A 149 3.14 -2.52 -7.35
C LEU A 149 2.21 -3.01 -8.46
N THR A 150 1.83 -2.14 -9.40
CA THR A 150 0.85 -2.46 -10.43
C THR A 150 1.46 -3.18 -11.63
N TRP A 151 2.71 -2.91 -12.00
CA TRP A 151 3.37 -3.58 -13.12
C TRP A 151 3.49 -5.10 -12.95
N PHE A 152 3.62 -5.54 -11.71
CA PHE A 152 3.83 -6.94 -11.38
C PHE A 152 2.64 -7.58 -10.66
N HIS A 153 1.58 -6.81 -10.48
CA HIS A 153 0.36 -7.29 -9.84
C HIS A 153 -0.50 -8.09 -10.82
N HIS A 154 -0.76 -9.34 -10.49
CA HIS A 154 -1.58 -10.25 -11.28
C HIS A 154 -2.92 -10.54 -10.62
N GLY A 155 -3.65 -9.50 -10.24
CA GLY A 155 -4.89 -9.65 -9.49
C GLY A 155 -5.95 -8.61 -9.83
N LYS A 156 -6.90 -8.46 -8.93
CA LYS A 156 -7.98 -7.47 -9.03
C LYS A 156 -7.39 -6.05 -9.04
N ARG A 157 -8.04 -5.15 -9.73
CA ARG A 157 -7.66 -3.74 -9.62
C ARG A 157 -7.82 -3.28 -8.18
N TRP A 158 -6.88 -2.48 -7.67
CA TRP A 158 -6.94 -1.89 -6.34
C TRP A 158 -8.26 -1.15 -6.08
N THR A 159 -8.76 -0.41 -7.08
CA THR A 159 -10.04 0.30 -7.04
C THR A 159 -11.28 -0.61 -7.04
N HIS A 160 -11.13 -1.91 -7.31
CA HIS A 160 -12.21 -2.88 -7.17
C HIS A 160 -12.23 -3.54 -5.77
N LYS A 161 -11.10 -3.55 -5.09
CA LYS A 161 -10.96 -4.09 -3.73
C LYS A 161 -11.21 -3.01 -2.68
N PHE A 162 -10.65 -1.81 -2.85
CA PHE A 162 -10.69 -0.73 -1.88
C PHE A 162 -11.65 0.38 -2.29
N GLN A 163 -12.29 1.02 -1.30
CA GLN A 163 -13.14 2.19 -1.53
C GLN A 163 -12.34 3.40 -1.99
N HIS A 164 -11.15 3.58 -1.42
CA HIS A 164 -10.23 4.65 -1.77
C HIS A 164 -8.83 4.10 -2.04
N VAL A 165 -8.17 4.61 -3.07
CA VAL A 165 -6.78 4.23 -3.41
C VAL A 165 -5.96 5.49 -3.60
N VAL A 166 -4.92 5.66 -2.78
CA VAL A 166 -3.97 6.76 -2.82
C VAL A 166 -2.60 6.20 -3.22
N GLY A 167 -2.03 6.71 -4.29
CA GLY A 167 -0.67 6.36 -4.70
C GLY A 167 0.34 7.40 -4.21
N ILE A 168 1.48 6.95 -3.69
CA ILE A 168 2.61 7.81 -3.27
C ILE A 168 3.82 7.47 -4.12
N ILE A 169 4.30 8.43 -4.88
CA ILE A 169 5.46 8.30 -5.76
C ILE A 169 6.66 8.95 -5.07
N HIS A 170 7.64 8.12 -4.68
CA HIS A 170 8.89 8.56 -4.04
C HIS A 170 10.00 8.82 -5.04
N THR A 171 10.05 8.01 -6.11
CA THR A 171 11.20 7.95 -7.00
C THR A 171 10.98 8.79 -8.24
N ASN A 172 11.93 9.65 -8.54
CA ASN A 172 12.01 10.28 -9.85
C ASN A 172 12.66 9.32 -10.86
N TYR A 173 11.92 8.28 -11.28
CA TYR A 173 12.38 7.30 -12.28
C TYR A 173 12.88 7.97 -13.57
N LEU A 174 12.45 9.19 -13.82
CA LEU A 174 12.84 9.98 -15.00
C LEU A 174 14.32 10.41 -14.93
N GLU A 175 14.82 10.71 -13.72
CA GLU A 175 16.22 11.03 -13.52
C GLU A 175 17.13 9.82 -13.76
N TYR A 176 16.66 8.62 -13.39
CA TYR A 176 17.38 7.37 -13.68
C TYR A 176 17.38 7.05 -15.18
N ALA A 177 16.24 7.22 -15.86
CA ALA A 177 16.13 6.97 -17.29
C ALA A 177 17.00 7.93 -18.14
N ARG A 178 17.18 9.17 -17.69
CA ARG A 178 18.06 10.16 -18.35
C ARG A 178 19.54 9.78 -18.37
N ARG A 179 19.99 9.02 -17.39
CA ARG A 179 21.39 8.60 -17.28
C ARG A 179 21.76 7.43 -18.19
N GLU A 180 20.77 6.78 -18.82
CA GLU A 180 21.00 5.71 -19.80
C GLU A 180 21.18 6.27 -21.22
N LYS A 181 21.95 5.56 -22.06
CA LYS A 181 22.03 5.84 -23.51
C LYS A 181 20.63 5.70 -24.12
N ASP A 182 20.17 6.67 -24.89
CA ASP A 182 18.82 6.84 -25.44
C ASP A 182 17.75 7.27 -24.39
N GLY A 183 18.14 7.97 -23.33
CA GLY A 183 17.29 8.34 -22.20
C GLY A 183 16.06 9.16 -22.54
N ASP A 184 16.13 10.11 -23.48
CA ASP A 184 15.04 11.04 -23.76
C ASP A 184 13.75 10.35 -24.30
N LYS A 185 13.91 9.37 -25.19
CA LYS A 185 12.76 8.63 -25.75
C LYS A 185 12.17 7.65 -24.73
N LYS A 186 13.04 6.98 -23.96
CA LYS A 186 12.63 6.09 -22.86
C LYS A 186 11.95 6.87 -21.75
N GLU A 187 12.45 8.08 -21.43
CA GLU A 187 11.86 8.96 -20.42
C GLU A 187 10.42 9.34 -20.76
N VAL A 188 10.15 9.80 -21.99
CA VAL A 188 8.80 10.18 -22.43
C VAL A 188 7.85 8.98 -22.39
N LEU A 189 8.30 7.80 -22.83
CA LEU A 189 7.50 6.58 -22.79
C LEU A 189 7.19 6.17 -21.34
N LEU A 190 8.19 6.15 -20.46
CA LEU A 190 8.02 5.82 -19.04
C LEU A 190 7.10 6.81 -18.33
N ARG A 191 7.21 8.11 -18.64
CA ARG A 191 6.27 9.13 -18.12
C ARG A 191 4.84 8.82 -18.49
N GLY A 192 4.59 8.49 -19.75
CA GLY A 192 3.26 8.15 -20.25
C GLY A 192 2.69 6.91 -19.55
N VAL A 193 3.49 5.84 -19.47
CA VAL A 193 3.09 4.58 -18.86
C VAL A 193 2.86 4.75 -17.35
N ASN A 194 3.77 5.39 -16.62
CA ASN A 194 3.62 5.61 -15.19
C ASN A 194 2.41 6.49 -14.85
N ALA A 195 2.20 7.57 -15.62
CA ALA A 195 1.04 8.43 -15.44
C ALA A 195 -0.27 7.69 -15.75
N PHE A 196 -0.28 6.82 -16.76
CA PHE A 196 -1.43 6.00 -17.12
C PHE A 196 -1.72 4.95 -16.05
N VAL A 197 -0.72 4.18 -15.64
CA VAL A 197 -0.85 3.15 -14.60
C VAL A 197 -1.35 3.76 -13.30
N ALA A 198 -0.72 4.83 -12.85
CA ALA A 198 -1.12 5.49 -11.62
C ALA A 198 -2.56 6.02 -11.68
N ARG A 199 -2.98 6.61 -12.82
CA ARG A 199 -4.38 7.09 -13.01
C ARG A 199 -5.39 5.96 -13.14
N ALA A 200 -5.00 4.82 -13.68
CA ALA A 200 -5.90 3.68 -13.86
C ALA A 200 -6.16 2.92 -12.55
N HIS A 201 -5.27 3.03 -11.58
CA HIS A 201 -5.29 2.24 -10.34
C HIS A 201 -5.45 3.06 -9.06
N CYS A 202 -5.29 4.39 -9.12
CA CYS A 202 -5.40 5.25 -7.95
C CYS A 202 -6.45 6.36 -8.16
N HIS A 203 -7.23 6.63 -7.11
CA HIS A 203 -8.13 7.78 -7.07
C HIS A 203 -7.38 9.09 -6.84
N LYS A 204 -6.26 9.05 -6.15
CA LYS A 204 -5.39 10.20 -5.87
C LYS A 204 -3.92 9.79 -5.94
N ILE A 205 -3.08 10.70 -6.45
CA ILE A 205 -1.62 10.53 -6.47
C ILE A 205 -0.95 11.69 -5.74
N ILE A 206 0.02 11.34 -4.91
CA ILE A 206 0.89 12.26 -4.19
C ILE A 206 2.32 12.00 -4.69
N LYS A 207 3.01 13.05 -5.10
CA LYS A 207 4.45 13.02 -5.41
C LYS A 207 5.20 13.69 -4.27
N LEU A 208 6.21 13.00 -3.78
CA LEU A 208 7.14 13.50 -2.77
C LEU A 208 8.38 14.09 -3.41
#